data_bc6bddea08549f4d9e0daf2381e9f788
#
_entry.id   bc6bddea08549f4d9e0daf2381e9f788
#
_cell.length_a   1.000
_cell.length_b   1.000
_cell.length_c   1.000
_cell.angle_alpha   90.00
_cell.angle_beta   90.00
_cell.angle_gamma   90.00
#
_symmetry.space_group_name_H-M   'P 1'
#
loop_
_entity.id
_entity.type
_entity.pdbx_description
1 polymer ?
#
loop_
_entity_poly.entity_id
_entity_poly.type
_entity_poly.pdbx_seq_one_letter_code
_entity_poly.pdbx_strand_id
1 'polypeptide(L)'
;MKNPAFAVALSAVLSTSFIATAQADKLDDIIGSGKLRCAVTLDFPPMGFRDAGNNPAGFDVDYCHDLAKILGVEAEVVETPFPDRIPALVSGRADVIVASTSDTLERAKTVGLTVPYFAFQMVVLTRDDTGINSFDDLKGKPVGNTSGTYEAIALEKDVKNWGTGTFRAYQSQNDTLLAVAQGHIDATVVTNTVAAATLKSGKYKNLKVAGNAPYVIDYVSLGAKRNEYGLLNYLNLFVNQQVRTGRYKELFVKWVGTEIPPTNLTVPQVYY
;
A
#
# COMPACT_ATOMS: atom_id res chain seq x y z
N MET A 1 -18.00 62.85 -64.00
CA MET A 1 -16.92 62.73 -63.00
C MET A 1 -17.47 61.81 -61.88
N LYS A 2 -16.98 60.64 -61.82
CA LYS A 2 -17.50 59.53 -60.90
C LYS A 2 -16.51 59.39 -59.73
N ASN A 3 -17.01 59.60 -58.49
CA ASN A 3 -16.24 59.36 -57.29
C ASN A 3 -16.40 57.86 -56.90
N PRO A 4 -15.31 57.12 -56.60
CA PRO A 4 -15.40 55.81 -55.99
C PRO A 4 -15.41 55.96 -54.46
N ALA A 5 -16.47 55.42 -53.82
CA ALA A 5 -16.55 55.25 -52.38
C ALA A 5 -15.65 54.07 -51.92
N PHE A 6 -14.69 54.35 -51.02
CA PHE A 6 -13.88 53.37 -50.35
C PHE A 6 -14.71 52.74 -49.20
N ALA A 7 -15.02 51.47 -49.34
CA ALA A 7 -15.58 50.69 -48.27
C ALA A 7 -14.47 50.08 -47.42
N VAL A 8 -14.31 50.57 -46.18
CA VAL A 8 -13.38 49.97 -45.19
C VAL A 8 -14.13 48.83 -44.48
N ALA A 9 -13.75 47.57 -44.79
CA ALA A 9 -14.25 46.42 -44.06
C ALA A 9 -13.46 46.27 -42.75
N LEU A 10 -14.13 46.51 -41.63
CA LEU A 10 -13.61 46.33 -40.27
C LEU A 10 -13.76 44.84 -39.89
N SER A 11 -12.67 44.07 -40.05
CA SER A 11 -12.60 42.68 -39.64
C SER A 11 -12.46 42.59 -38.12
N ALA A 12 -13.56 42.30 -37.41
CA ALA A 12 -13.57 41.99 -35.99
C ALA A 12 -12.98 40.58 -35.79
N VAL A 13 -11.73 40.51 -35.32
CA VAL A 13 -11.10 39.27 -34.90
C VAL A 13 -11.69 38.91 -33.52
N LEU A 14 -12.65 37.96 -33.48
CA LEU A 14 -13.10 37.36 -32.23
C LEU A 14 -11.94 36.49 -31.68
N SER A 15 -11.20 37.04 -30.72
CA SER A 15 -10.25 36.29 -29.93
C SER A 15 -11.06 35.39 -28.97
N THR A 16 -11.32 34.13 -29.33
CA THR A 16 -11.84 33.12 -28.42
C THR A 16 -10.73 32.78 -27.43
N SER A 17 -10.76 33.41 -26.26
CA SER A 17 -9.91 33.05 -25.14
C SER A 17 -10.36 31.64 -24.70
N PHE A 18 -9.55 30.61 -25.01
CA PHE A 18 -9.66 29.31 -24.37
C PHE A 18 -9.34 29.52 -22.89
N ILE A 19 -10.38 29.62 -22.06
CA ILE A 19 -10.23 29.51 -20.62
C ILE A 19 -9.87 28.04 -20.39
N ALA A 20 -8.58 27.72 -20.29
CA ALA A 20 -8.13 26.45 -19.75
C ALA A 20 -8.65 26.41 -18.31
N THR A 21 -9.70 25.63 -18.07
CA THR A 21 -10.16 25.32 -16.71
C THR A 21 -8.97 24.64 -16.04
N ALA A 22 -8.28 25.32 -15.12
CA ALA A 22 -7.33 24.67 -14.24
C ALA A 22 -8.10 23.56 -13.55
N GLN A 23 -7.75 22.31 -13.86
CA GLN A 23 -8.33 21.17 -13.18
C GLN A 23 -7.83 21.24 -11.73
N ALA A 24 -8.75 21.40 -10.77
CA ALA A 24 -8.39 21.41 -9.36
C ALA A 24 -7.63 20.12 -9.05
N ASP A 25 -6.52 20.23 -8.32
CA ASP A 25 -5.77 19.07 -7.83
C ASP A 25 -6.64 18.35 -6.80
N LYS A 26 -6.50 17.05 -6.68
CA LYS A 26 -7.26 16.25 -5.73
C LYS A 26 -7.10 16.71 -4.28
N LEU A 27 -5.97 17.36 -3.96
CA LEU A 27 -5.76 17.98 -2.66
C LEU A 27 -6.81 19.08 -2.37
N ASP A 28 -7.09 19.93 -3.37
CA ASP A 28 -8.10 21.00 -3.23
C ASP A 28 -9.51 20.42 -3.06
N ASP A 29 -9.84 19.34 -3.77
CA ASP A 29 -11.11 18.63 -3.63
C ASP A 29 -11.28 18.05 -2.23
N ILE A 30 -10.24 17.42 -1.66
CA ILE A 30 -10.24 16.86 -0.30
C ILE A 30 -10.47 17.96 0.73
N ILE A 31 -9.71 19.06 0.64
CA ILE A 31 -9.85 20.20 1.55
C ILE A 31 -11.25 20.83 1.40
N GLY A 32 -11.71 21.04 0.18
CA GLY A 32 -13.01 21.67 -0.11
C GLY A 32 -14.20 20.80 0.34
N SER A 33 -14.08 19.48 0.24
CA SER A 33 -15.13 18.54 0.70
C SER A 33 -15.12 18.33 2.22
N GLY A 34 -14.05 18.68 2.91
CA GLY A 34 -13.85 18.41 4.34
C GLY A 34 -13.68 16.93 4.67
N LYS A 35 -13.37 16.06 3.69
CA LYS A 35 -13.30 14.62 3.87
C LYS A 35 -12.15 13.99 3.08
N LEU A 36 -11.41 13.08 3.74
CA LEU A 36 -10.37 12.25 3.15
C LEU A 36 -10.76 10.78 3.21
N ARG A 37 -10.89 10.12 2.05
CA ARG A 37 -11.19 8.69 1.94
C ARG A 37 -9.90 7.90 1.73
N CYS A 38 -9.50 7.12 2.75
CA CYS A 38 -8.32 6.27 2.68
C CYS A 38 -8.71 4.82 2.37
N ALA A 39 -8.21 4.25 1.28
CA ALA A 39 -8.25 2.80 1.10
C ALA A 39 -7.30 2.15 2.11
N VAL A 40 -7.83 1.32 3.00
CA VAL A 40 -7.06 0.61 4.03
C VAL A 40 -7.43 -0.86 4.01
N THR A 41 -6.43 -1.75 4.08
CA THR A 41 -6.65 -3.19 4.19
C THR A 41 -6.84 -3.55 5.67
N LEU A 42 -7.96 -4.20 6.03
CA LEU A 42 -8.32 -4.47 7.43
C LEU A 42 -8.21 -5.95 7.85
N ASP A 43 -7.38 -6.71 7.16
CA ASP A 43 -7.01 -8.09 7.51
C ASP A 43 -5.49 -8.32 7.53
N PHE A 44 -4.73 -7.24 7.74
CA PHE A 44 -3.26 -7.23 7.72
C PHE A 44 -2.65 -6.66 9.02
N PRO A 45 -2.85 -7.33 10.17
CA PRO A 45 -2.29 -6.88 11.44
C PRO A 45 -0.75 -6.93 11.43
N PRO A 46 -0.06 -5.94 12.01
CA PRO A 46 -0.57 -4.82 12.80
C PRO A 46 -0.86 -3.55 11.99
N MET A 47 -0.77 -3.59 10.65
CA MET A 47 -0.90 -2.41 9.80
C MET A 47 -2.35 -1.94 9.71
N GLY A 48 -3.26 -2.83 9.35
CA GLY A 48 -4.69 -2.56 9.34
C GLY A 48 -5.48 -3.81 9.70
N PHE A 49 -6.38 -3.70 10.65
CA PHE A 49 -7.21 -4.83 11.10
C PHE A 49 -8.48 -4.32 11.81
N ARG A 50 -9.38 -5.23 12.12
CA ARG A 50 -10.53 -4.93 12.98
C ARG A 50 -10.22 -5.36 14.40
N ASP A 51 -10.39 -4.43 15.35
CA ASP A 51 -10.21 -4.70 16.78
C ASP A 51 -11.34 -5.58 17.35
N ALA A 52 -11.29 -5.86 18.65
CA ALA A 52 -12.31 -6.67 19.34
C ALA A 52 -13.72 -6.04 19.29
N GLY A 53 -13.81 -4.71 19.11
CA GLY A 53 -15.06 -3.98 18.91
C GLY A 53 -15.49 -3.90 17.45
N ASN A 54 -14.79 -4.60 16.53
CA ASN A 54 -15.01 -4.54 15.09
C ASN A 54 -14.71 -3.16 14.46
N ASN A 55 -13.95 -2.29 15.14
CA ASN A 55 -13.53 -1.01 14.60
C ASN A 55 -12.22 -1.14 13.82
N PRO A 56 -12.02 -0.32 12.76
CA PRO A 56 -10.73 -0.23 12.09
C PRO A 56 -9.63 0.20 13.09
N ALA A 57 -8.51 -0.50 13.08
CA ALA A 57 -7.36 -0.25 13.94
C ALA A 57 -6.05 -0.63 13.21
N GLY A 58 -4.92 -0.11 13.66
CA GLY A 58 -3.61 -0.43 13.12
C GLY A 58 -2.81 0.78 12.69
N PHE A 59 -1.58 0.53 12.27
CA PHE A 59 -0.64 1.57 11.85
C PHE A 59 -1.21 2.39 10.68
N ASP A 60 -1.69 1.74 9.62
CA ASP A 60 -2.23 2.40 8.42
C ASP A 60 -3.51 3.19 8.73
N VAL A 61 -4.33 2.69 9.68
CA VAL A 61 -5.54 3.39 10.13
C VAL A 61 -5.17 4.67 10.86
N ASP A 62 -4.25 4.60 11.85
CA ASP A 62 -3.77 5.79 12.56
C ASP A 62 -3.08 6.78 11.59
N TYR A 63 -2.35 6.26 10.59
CA TYR A 63 -1.66 7.08 9.59
C TYR A 63 -2.67 7.85 8.71
N CYS A 64 -3.80 7.22 8.34
CA CYS A 64 -4.93 7.90 7.68
C CYS A 64 -5.52 9.00 8.55
N HIS A 65 -5.78 8.71 9.83
CA HIS A 65 -6.32 9.71 10.77
C HIS A 65 -5.36 10.88 10.98
N ASP A 66 -4.05 10.61 11.11
CA ASP A 66 -3.04 11.66 11.22
C ASP A 66 -3.01 12.56 9.97
N LEU A 67 -3.08 11.97 8.78
CA LEU A 67 -3.13 12.71 7.51
C LEU A 67 -4.38 13.61 7.44
N ALA A 68 -5.56 13.07 7.73
CA ALA A 68 -6.81 13.83 7.74
C ALA A 68 -6.79 14.96 8.77
N LYS A 69 -6.26 14.70 9.97
CA LYS A 69 -6.10 15.70 11.02
C LYS A 69 -5.21 16.87 10.60
N ILE A 70 -4.09 16.58 9.93
CA ILE A 70 -3.16 17.62 9.43
C ILE A 70 -3.79 18.42 8.29
N LEU A 71 -4.61 17.78 7.44
CA LEU A 71 -5.40 18.45 6.41
C LEU A 71 -6.59 19.26 6.97
N GLY A 72 -6.95 19.07 8.24
CA GLY A 72 -8.12 19.71 8.84
C GLY A 72 -9.45 19.16 8.33
N VAL A 73 -9.49 17.87 7.92
CA VAL A 73 -10.66 17.20 7.36
C VAL A 73 -11.02 15.94 8.14
N GLU A 74 -12.20 15.38 7.90
CA GLU A 74 -12.65 14.11 8.47
C GLU A 74 -11.99 12.92 7.73
N ALA A 75 -11.52 11.92 8.48
CA ALA A 75 -11.02 10.67 7.91
C ALA A 75 -12.15 9.68 7.67
N GLU A 76 -12.21 9.10 6.47
CA GLU A 76 -13.06 7.96 6.15
C GLU A 76 -12.19 6.76 5.77
N VAL A 77 -12.20 5.72 6.60
CA VAL A 77 -11.51 4.45 6.30
C VAL A 77 -12.39 3.63 5.37
N VAL A 78 -11.94 3.49 4.12
CA VAL A 78 -12.57 2.64 3.10
C VAL A 78 -11.91 1.28 3.13
N GLU A 79 -12.56 0.28 3.74
CA GLU A 79 -12.02 -1.08 3.77
C GLU A 79 -11.80 -1.60 2.36
N THR A 80 -10.58 -2.04 2.10
CA THR A 80 -10.15 -2.40 0.74
C THR A 80 -9.20 -3.60 0.80
N PRO A 81 -9.61 -4.76 0.29
CA PRO A 81 -8.73 -5.92 0.14
C PRO A 81 -7.49 -5.62 -0.70
N PHE A 82 -6.42 -6.38 -0.52
CA PHE A 82 -5.16 -6.16 -1.23
C PHE A 82 -5.29 -6.04 -2.76
N PRO A 83 -6.02 -6.91 -3.49
CA PRO A 83 -6.13 -6.79 -4.94
C PRO A 83 -6.91 -5.55 -5.39
N ASP A 84 -7.75 -4.99 -4.51
CA ASP A 84 -8.66 -3.89 -4.84
C ASP A 84 -8.10 -2.49 -4.54
N ARG A 85 -6.88 -2.37 -3.96
CA ARG A 85 -6.29 -1.08 -3.56
C ARG A 85 -6.17 -0.11 -4.75
N ILE A 86 -5.51 -0.54 -5.81
CA ILE A 86 -5.34 0.28 -7.03
C ILE A 86 -6.68 0.50 -7.74
N PRO A 87 -7.55 -0.50 -7.96
CA PRO A 87 -8.90 -0.29 -8.47
C PRO A 87 -9.73 0.73 -7.69
N ALA A 88 -9.69 0.70 -6.35
CA ALA A 88 -10.41 1.65 -5.50
C ALA A 88 -9.95 3.10 -5.71
N LEU A 89 -8.65 3.32 -5.84
CA LEU A 89 -8.08 4.63 -6.13
C LEU A 89 -8.43 5.11 -7.54
N VAL A 90 -8.24 4.26 -8.55
CA VAL A 90 -8.47 4.63 -9.96
C VAL A 90 -9.93 4.96 -10.21
N SER A 91 -10.87 4.19 -9.63
CA SER A 91 -12.31 4.44 -9.74
C SER A 91 -12.79 5.65 -8.92
N GLY A 92 -11.95 6.21 -8.04
CA GLY A 92 -12.33 7.31 -7.15
C GLY A 92 -13.16 6.88 -5.94
N ARG A 93 -13.22 5.60 -5.61
CA ARG A 93 -13.81 5.10 -4.36
C ARG A 93 -12.99 5.54 -3.14
N ALA A 94 -11.68 5.70 -3.30
CA ALA A 94 -10.78 6.29 -2.33
C ALA A 94 -9.99 7.44 -2.97
N ASP A 95 -9.53 8.37 -2.13
CA ASP A 95 -8.69 9.51 -2.54
C ASP A 95 -7.21 9.17 -2.44
N VAL A 96 -6.85 8.38 -1.43
CA VAL A 96 -5.47 7.90 -1.18
C VAL A 96 -5.49 6.41 -0.82
N ILE A 97 -4.37 5.74 -1.09
CA ILE A 97 -4.10 4.39 -0.57
C ILE A 97 -3.20 4.53 0.65
N VAL A 98 -3.66 4.05 1.80
CA VAL A 98 -2.89 3.90 3.04
C VAL A 98 -2.98 2.44 3.47
N ALA A 99 -2.34 1.56 2.70
CA ALA A 99 -2.58 0.12 2.79
C ALA A 99 -1.33 -0.69 2.40
N SER A 100 -0.18 -0.36 2.97
CA SER A 100 1.08 -1.09 2.79
C SER A 100 1.34 -1.45 1.32
N THR A 101 1.29 -0.46 0.42
CA THR A 101 1.42 -0.68 -1.02
C THR A 101 2.88 -0.61 -1.44
N SER A 102 3.46 -1.74 -1.85
CA SER A 102 4.85 -1.82 -2.32
C SER A 102 5.11 -0.87 -3.50
N ASP A 103 6.22 -0.14 -3.47
CA ASP A 103 6.62 0.93 -4.38
C ASP A 103 7.27 0.41 -5.69
N THR A 104 6.68 -0.61 -6.28
CA THR A 104 7.22 -1.22 -7.49
C THR A 104 7.06 -0.32 -8.72
N LEU A 105 8.05 -0.37 -9.63
CA LEU A 105 7.98 0.35 -10.91
C LEU A 105 6.76 -0.06 -11.75
N GLU A 106 6.28 -1.29 -11.61
CA GLU A 106 5.08 -1.75 -12.32
C GLU A 106 3.83 -1.01 -11.83
N ARG A 107 3.65 -0.90 -10.50
CA ARG A 107 2.53 -0.13 -9.91
C ARG A 107 2.62 1.36 -10.24
N ALA A 108 3.83 1.90 -10.28
CA ALA A 108 4.07 3.31 -10.61
C ALA A 108 3.66 3.70 -12.04
N LYS A 109 3.46 2.74 -12.94
CA LYS A 109 2.87 3.00 -14.26
C LYS A 109 1.38 3.39 -14.17
N THR A 110 0.69 2.94 -13.14
CA THR A 110 -0.76 3.14 -12.96
C THR A 110 -1.09 4.19 -11.91
N VAL A 111 -0.36 4.22 -10.80
CA VAL A 111 -0.61 5.13 -9.67
C VAL A 111 0.66 5.90 -9.31
N GLY A 112 0.50 7.08 -8.71
CA GLY A 112 1.59 7.80 -8.06
C GLY A 112 1.86 7.21 -6.68
N LEU A 113 3.14 7.01 -6.37
CA LEU A 113 3.59 6.47 -5.10
C LEU A 113 4.52 7.49 -4.43
N THR A 114 4.40 7.63 -3.11
CA THR A 114 5.27 8.53 -2.33
C THR A 114 6.64 7.91 -2.06
N VAL A 115 7.51 8.65 -1.38
CA VAL A 115 8.61 8.05 -0.63
C VAL A 115 8.04 7.01 0.37
N PRO A 116 8.77 5.94 0.68
CA PRO A 116 8.22 4.88 1.53
C PRO A 116 7.96 5.40 2.95
N TYR A 117 6.85 4.96 3.53
CA TYR A 117 6.51 5.23 4.92
C TYR A 117 6.71 4.03 5.85
N PHE A 118 6.90 2.84 5.28
CA PHE A 118 7.20 1.62 6.01
C PHE A 118 8.03 0.65 5.15
N ALA A 119 8.62 -0.37 5.78
CA ALA A 119 9.36 -1.41 5.08
C ALA A 119 9.25 -2.76 5.81
N PHE A 120 9.20 -3.84 5.05
CA PHE A 120 9.03 -5.20 5.55
C PHE A 120 10.16 -6.12 5.14
N GLN A 121 10.57 -6.98 6.07
CA GLN A 121 11.34 -8.19 5.77
C GLN A 121 10.36 -9.34 5.53
N MET A 122 10.59 -10.15 4.51
CA MET A 122 9.78 -11.33 4.23
C MET A 122 10.32 -12.56 4.96
N VAL A 123 9.39 -13.35 5.53
CA VAL A 123 9.69 -14.58 6.25
C VAL A 123 8.78 -15.72 5.77
N VAL A 124 9.29 -16.95 5.90
CA VAL A 124 8.50 -18.16 5.64
C VAL A 124 7.69 -18.50 6.88
N LEU A 125 6.38 -18.63 6.74
CA LEU A 125 5.48 -19.10 7.77
C LEU A 125 4.93 -20.47 7.39
N THR A 126 5.06 -21.46 8.28
CA THR A 126 4.69 -22.85 8.04
C THR A 126 4.17 -23.50 9.31
N ARG A 127 3.66 -24.73 9.22
CA ARG A 127 3.33 -25.56 10.39
C ARG A 127 4.58 -26.27 10.93
N ASP A 128 4.53 -26.64 12.20
CA ASP A 128 5.58 -27.38 12.89
C ASP A 128 5.85 -28.76 12.27
N ASP A 129 4.82 -29.40 11.68
CA ASP A 129 4.83 -30.78 11.16
C ASP A 129 5.29 -30.91 9.69
N THR A 130 5.56 -29.82 8.98
CA THR A 130 5.89 -29.85 7.55
C THR A 130 7.33 -30.26 7.23
N GLY A 131 8.21 -30.17 8.21
CA GLY A 131 9.65 -30.34 7.99
C GLY A 131 10.34 -29.16 7.28
N ILE A 132 9.59 -28.07 6.98
CA ILE A 132 10.12 -26.85 6.36
C ILE A 132 10.88 -26.04 7.43
N ASN A 133 12.15 -25.69 7.15
CA ASN A 133 13.02 -24.94 8.05
C ASN A 133 13.70 -23.73 7.35
N SER A 134 13.54 -23.62 6.03
CA SER A 134 14.09 -22.54 5.22
C SER A 134 13.21 -22.25 4.01
N PHE A 135 13.52 -21.17 3.28
CA PHE A 135 12.86 -20.87 2.01
C PHE A 135 13.12 -21.94 0.93
N ASP A 136 14.31 -22.52 0.92
CA ASP A 136 14.69 -23.54 -0.08
C ASP A 136 13.83 -24.82 0.05
N ASP A 137 13.34 -25.12 1.25
CA ASP A 137 12.48 -26.26 1.51
C ASP A 137 11.05 -26.10 0.91
N LEU A 138 10.70 -24.91 0.42
CA LEU A 138 9.45 -24.66 -0.28
C LEU A 138 9.38 -25.32 -1.67
N LYS A 139 10.55 -25.63 -2.24
CA LYS A 139 10.63 -26.24 -3.56
C LYS A 139 9.92 -27.59 -3.58
N GLY A 140 8.94 -27.71 -4.49
CA GLY A 140 8.13 -28.93 -4.63
C GLY A 140 6.95 -29.03 -3.65
N LYS A 141 6.76 -28.05 -2.75
CA LYS A 141 5.66 -28.03 -1.79
C LYS A 141 4.41 -27.30 -2.34
N PRO A 142 3.22 -27.63 -1.82
CA PRO A 142 2.06 -26.78 -2.00
C PRO A 142 2.21 -25.53 -1.15
N VAL A 143 2.33 -24.37 -1.80
CA VAL A 143 2.43 -23.07 -1.16
C VAL A 143 1.34 -22.13 -1.68
N GLY A 144 1.10 -21.03 -1.01
CA GLY A 144 0.13 -20.05 -1.45
C GLY A 144 0.32 -18.70 -0.77
N ASN A 145 -0.39 -17.70 -1.26
CA ASN A 145 -0.30 -16.37 -0.71
C ASN A 145 -1.53 -15.51 -1.05
N THR A 146 -1.61 -14.33 -0.42
CA THR A 146 -2.69 -13.37 -0.62
C THR A 146 -2.52 -12.64 -1.94
N SER A 147 -3.52 -12.68 -2.82
CA SER A 147 -3.51 -11.97 -4.10
C SER A 147 -3.24 -10.47 -3.94
N GLY A 148 -2.50 -9.90 -4.88
CA GLY A 148 -2.22 -8.46 -4.92
C GLY A 148 -1.07 -8.01 -4.00
N THR A 149 -0.45 -8.91 -3.24
CA THR A 149 0.75 -8.63 -2.44
C THR A 149 2.03 -8.81 -3.27
N TYR A 150 3.12 -8.19 -2.83
CA TYR A 150 4.43 -8.32 -3.47
C TYR A 150 4.95 -9.76 -3.35
N GLU A 151 4.88 -10.32 -2.14
CA GLU A 151 5.34 -11.67 -1.84
C GLU A 151 4.54 -12.75 -2.57
N ALA A 152 3.26 -12.53 -2.87
CA ALA A 152 2.47 -13.44 -3.69
C ALA A 152 3.00 -13.54 -5.11
N ILE A 153 3.30 -12.38 -5.72
CA ILE A 153 3.84 -12.30 -7.09
C ILE A 153 5.23 -12.96 -7.14
N ALA A 154 6.07 -12.70 -6.14
CA ALA A 154 7.41 -13.27 -6.06
C ALA A 154 7.38 -14.80 -5.88
N LEU A 155 6.58 -15.30 -4.92
CA LEU A 155 6.47 -16.74 -4.62
C LEU A 155 5.85 -17.51 -5.80
N GLU A 156 4.83 -16.97 -6.45
CA GLU A 156 4.24 -17.59 -7.65
C GLU A 156 5.27 -17.72 -8.78
N LYS A 157 6.08 -16.68 -8.99
CA LYS A 157 7.17 -16.71 -9.96
C LYS A 157 8.21 -17.77 -9.60
N ASP A 158 8.57 -17.91 -8.33
CA ASP A 158 9.54 -18.91 -7.88
C ASP A 158 9.01 -20.32 -8.09
N VAL A 159 7.75 -20.61 -7.74
CA VAL A 159 7.12 -21.92 -8.00
C VAL A 159 7.14 -22.25 -9.48
N LYS A 160 6.84 -21.28 -10.37
CA LYS A 160 6.95 -21.46 -11.83
C LYS A 160 8.38 -21.77 -12.26
N ASN A 161 9.37 -21.04 -11.70
CA ASN A 161 10.78 -21.25 -12.03
C ASN A 161 11.32 -22.60 -11.55
N TRP A 162 10.85 -23.08 -10.39
CA TRP A 162 11.23 -24.40 -9.88
C TRP A 162 10.70 -25.55 -10.73
N GLY A 163 9.60 -25.33 -11.47
CA GLY A 163 8.94 -26.35 -12.29
C GLY A 163 8.34 -27.50 -11.48
N THR A 164 8.19 -27.33 -10.17
CA THR A 164 7.66 -28.32 -9.24
C THR A 164 6.99 -27.61 -8.07
N GLY A 165 6.03 -28.29 -7.39
CA GLY A 165 5.17 -27.68 -6.37
C GLY A 165 3.95 -27.03 -6.98
N THR A 166 3.12 -26.44 -6.15
CA THR A 166 1.90 -25.72 -6.57
C THR A 166 1.78 -24.39 -5.84
N PHE A 167 1.24 -23.39 -6.52
CA PHE A 167 0.90 -22.10 -5.92
C PHE A 167 -0.62 -21.92 -5.90
N ARG A 168 -1.16 -21.48 -4.75
CA ARG A 168 -2.56 -21.11 -4.60
C ARG A 168 -2.69 -19.66 -4.13
N ALA A 169 -3.47 -18.87 -4.87
CA ALA A 169 -3.83 -17.50 -4.50
C ALA A 169 -5.07 -17.48 -3.60
N TYR A 170 -5.04 -16.65 -2.55
CA TYR A 170 -6.14 -16.41 -1.62
C TYR A 170 -6.60 -14.96 -1.70
N GLN A 171 -7.86 -14.70 -1.33
CA GLN A 171 -8.40 -13.34 -1.41
C GLN A 171 -8.04 -12.47 -0.20
N SER A 172 -7.77 -13.10 0.96
CA SER A 172 -7.45 -12.41 2.20
C SER A 172 -6.23 -13.00 2.90
N GLN A 173 -5.59 -12.19 3.75
CA GLN A 173 -4.50 -12.66 4.60
C GLN A 173 -4.99 -13.70 5.61
N ASN A 174 -6.19 -13.52 6.13
CA ASN A 174 -6.79 -14.48 7.04
C ASN A 174 -7.01 -15.86 6.38
N ASP A 175 -7.48 -15.90 5.12
CA ASP A 175 -7.65 -17.14 4.38
C ASP A 175 -6.32 -17.84 4.12
N THR A 176 -5.28 -17.08 3.79
CA THR A 176 -3.93 -17.61 3.60
C THR A 176 -3.40 -18.25 4.88
N LEU A 177 -3.48 -17.55 6.02
CA LEU A 177 -3.03 -18.06 7.32
C LEU A 177 -3.84 -19.29 7.75
N LEU A 178 -5.14 -19.28 7.54
CA LEU A 178 -6.01 -20.42 7.83
C LEU A 178 -5.66 -21.64 6.98
N ALA A 179 -5.38 -21.43 5.69
CA ALA A 179 -4.99 -22.50 4.77
C ALA A 179 -3.67 -23.17 5.18
N VAL A 180 -2.68 -22.40 5.66
CA VAL A 180 -1.45 -22.96 6.24
C VAL A 180 -1.77 -23.74 7.51
N ALA A 181 -2.51 -23.15 8.44
CA ALA A 181 -2.82 -23.77 9.73
C ALA A 181 -3.62 -25.09 9.61
N GLN A 182 -4.48 -25.18 8.59
CA GLN A 182 -5.29 -26.38 8.30
C GLN A 182 -4.62 -27.40 7.37
N GLY A 183 -3.43 -27.08 6.83
CA GLY A 183 -2.69 -27.99 5.93
C GLY A 183 -3.21 -28.02 4.49
N HIS A 184 -3.98 -27.03 4.06
CA HIS A 184 -4.39 -26.89 2.66
C HIS A 184 -3.21 -26.46 1.77
N ILE A 185 -2.24 -25.77 2.36
CA ILE A 185 -0.90 -25.47 1.84
C ILE A 185 0.10 -25.71 2.97
N ASP A 186 1.35 -26.01 2.61
CA ASP A 186 2.38 -26.30 3.62
C ASP A 186 3.02 -25.04 4.18
N ALA A 187 3.13 -23.99 3.37
CA ALA A 187 3.72 -22.73 3.79
C ALA A 187 3.23 -21.53 2.98
N THR A 188 3.49 -20.36 3.51
CA THR A 188 3.35 -19.06 2.84
C THR A 188 4.58 -18.19 3.15
N VAL A 189 4.77 -17.14 2.37
CA VAL A 189 5.74 -16.07 2.67
C VAL A 189 4.92 -14.85 3.09
N VAL A 190 5.24 -14.29 4.25
CA VAL A 190 4.54 -13.12 4.80
C VAL A 190 5.54 -12.10 5.31
N THR A 191 5.09 -10.90 5.62
CA THR A 191 5.93 -9.92 6.30
C THR A 191 6.27 -10.38 7.71
N ASN A 192 7.45 -10.02 8.20
CA ASN A 192 7.89 -10.31 9.56
C ASN A 192 6.90 -9.78 10.61
N THR A 193 6.24 -8.65 10.35
CA THR A 193 5.24 -8.05 11.24
C THR A 193 3.96 -8.89 11.32
N VAL A 194 3.46 -9.40 10.19
CA VAL A 194 2.31 -10.33 10.16
C VAL A 194 2.64 -11.62 10.85
N ALA A 195 3.82 -12.20 10.60
CA ALA A 195 4.25 -13.41 11.27
C ALA A 195 4.29 -13.21 12.80
N ALA A 196 4.92 -12.13 13.27
CA ALA A 196 4.98 -11.80 14.70
C ALA A 196 3.59 -11.61 15.32
N ALA A 197 2.71 -10.83 14.67
CA ALA A 197 1.34 -10.62 15.13
C ALA A 197 0.55 -11.93 15.16
N THR A 198 0.70 -12.78 14.15
CA THR A 198 0.03 -14.10 14.07
C THR A 198 0.46 -15.03 15.22
N LEU A 199 1.76 -15.16 15.46
CA LEU A 199 2.28 -16.00 16.54
C LEU A 199 1.89 -15.46 17.91
N LYS A 200 1.99 -14.14 18.12
CA LYS A 200 1.62 -13.49 19.38
C LYS A 200 0.13 -13.62 19.70
N SER A 201 -0.73 -13.68 18.70
CA SER A 201 -2.18 -13.84 18.88
C SER A 201 -2.56 -15.18 19.53
N GLY A 202 -1.71 -16.20 19.39
CA GLY A 202 -1.98 -17.58 19.85
C GLY A 202 -3.14 -18.28 19.12
N LYS A 203 -3.69 -17.65 18.07
CA LYS A 203 -4.82 -18.21 17.29
C LYS A 203 -4.44 -19.52 16.58
N TYR A 204 -3.20 -19.58 16.07
CA TYR A 204 -2.66 -20.74 15.34
C TYR A 204 -1.42 -21.27 16.07
N LYS A 205 -1.63 -22.20 17.01
CA LYS A 205 -0.57 -22.73 17.89
C LYS A 205 0.44 -23.64 17.17
N ASN A 206 0.09 -24.09 15.97
CA ASN A 206 0.90 -25.00 15.15
C ASN A 206 1.73 -24.27 14.08
N LEU A 207 1.75 -22.95 14.08
CA LEU A 207 2.55 -22.16 13.11
C LEU A 207 3.89 -21.75 13.71
N LYS A 208 4.90 -21.72 12.84
CA LYS A 208 6.24 -21.23 13.14
C LYS A 208 6.82 -20.43 11.98
N VAL A 209 7.80 -19.57 12.27
CA VAL A 209 8.67 -18.97 11.25
C VAL A 209 9.81 -19.94 10.93
N ALA A 210 9.98 -20.26 9.65
CA ALA A 210 11.03 -21.14 9.13
C ALA A 210 12.22 -20.39 8.50
N GLY A 211 12.42 -19.13 8.86
CA GLY A 211 13.52 -18.31 8.37
C GLY A 211 13.08 -17.19 7.43
N ASN A 212 14.05 -16.43 6.95
CA ASN A 212 13.82 -15.33 6.02
C ASN A 212 13.61 -15.86 4.60
N ALA A 213 12.71 -15.20 3.84
CA ALA A 213 12.67 -15.37 2.40
C ALA A 213 13.74 -14.47 1.74
N PRO A 214 14.39 -14.93 0.63
CA PRO A 214 15.48 -14.19 -0.02
C PRO A 214 14.97 -13.05 -0.91
N TYR A 215 13.88 -12.41 -0.51
CA TYR A 215 13.33 -11.26 -1.21
C TYR A 215 13.97 -9.98 -0.69
N VAL A 216 14.07 -8.99 -1.59
CA VAL A 216 14.50 -7.66 -1.18
C VAL A 216 13.53 -7.07 -0.16
N ILE A 217 14.03 -6.15 0.66
CA ILE A 217 13.16 -5.38 1.57
C ILE A 217 12.03 -4.77 0.76
N ASP A 218 10.81 -5.00 1.20
CA ASP A 218 9.60 -4.44 0.57
C ASP A 218 9.31 -3.07 1.17
N TYR A 219 9.62 -2.03 0.42
CA TYR A 219 9.28 -0.66 0.76
C TYR A 219 7.85 -0.36 0.32
N VAL A 220 7.06 0.21 1.22
CA VAL A 220 5.66 0.53 0.96
C VAL A 220 5.38 2.02 1.09
N SER A 221 4.57 2.52 0.17
CA SER A 221 4.29 3.93 -0.04
C SER A 221 2.80 4.24 0.05
N LEU A 222 2.46 5.50 0.31
CA LEU A 222 1.12 6.01 0.08
C LEU A 222 0.87 6.10 -1.42
N GLY A 223 -0.37 5.89 -1.84
CA GLY A 223 -0.76 5.97 -3.24
C GLY A 223 -1.77 7.08 -3.50
N ALA A 224 -1.60 7.79 -4.61
CA ALA A 224 -2.57 8.72 -5.18
C ALA A 224 -2.72 8.47 -6.69
N LYS A 225 -3.71 9.07 -7.37
CA LYS A 225 -3.75 9.02 -8.83
C LYS A 225 -2.49 9.65 -9.40
N ARG A 226 -1.94 9.05 -10.45
CA ARG A 226 -0.61 9.40 -10.96
C ARG A 226 -0.45 10.86 -11.39
N ASN A 227 -1.52 11.50 -11.81
CA ASN A 227 -1.53 12.90 -12.28
C ASN A 227 -1.87 13.93 -11.18
N GLU A 228 -2.09 13.51 -9.95
CA GLU A 228 -2.41 14.39 -8.82
C GLU A 228 -1.11 14.85 -8.13
N TYR A 229 -0.33 15.67 -8.81
CA TYR A 229 1.01 16.07 -8.36
C TYR A 229 1.01 16.91 -7.08
N GLY A 230 0.02 17.77 -6.87
CA GLY A 230 -0.12 18.57 -5.66
C GLY A 230 -0.36 17.66 -4.46
N LEU A 231 -1.31 16.72 -4.58
CA LEU A 231 -1.56 15.73 -3.54
C LEU A 231 -0.32 14.86 -3.28
N LEU A 232 0.36 14.35 -4.31
CA LEU A 232 1.57 13.54 -4.14
C LEU A 232 2.69 14.28 -3.43
N ASN A 233 2.93 15.55 -3.76
CA ASN A 233 3.92 16.40 -3.08
C ASN A 233 3.55 16.61 -1.61
N TYR A 234 2.27 16.84 -1.32
CA TYR A 234 1.77 16.96 0.04
C TYR A 234 1.96 15.67 0.84
N LEU A 235 1.63 14.51 0.25
CA LEU A 235 1.82 13.20 0.87
C LEU A 235 3.30 12.90 1.15
N ASN A 236 4.21 13.25 0.24
CA ASN A 236 5.64 13.13 0.47
C ASN A 236 6.11 13.99 1.65
N LEU A 237 5.63 15.23 1.72
CA LEU A 237 5.94 16.11 2.85
C LEU A 237 5.36 15.56 4.15
N PHE A 238 4.14 15.02 4.13
CA PHE A 238 3.50 14.38 5.27
C PHE A 238 4.34 13.19 5.80
N VAL A 239 4.76 12.26 4.92
CA VAL A 239 5.63 11.14 5.33
C VAL A 239 6.91 11.63 6.01
N ASN A 240 7.57 12.65 5.44
CA ASN A 240 8.75 13.25 6.03
C ASN A 240 8.46 13.91 7.40
N GLN A 241 7.31 14.57 7.54
CA GLN A 241 6.89 15.19 8.80
C GLN A 241 6.66 14.14 9.90
N GLN A 242 6.02 13.01 9.59
CA GLN A 242 5.80 11.93 10.54
C GLN A 242 7.13 11.44 11.16
N VAL A 243 8.18 11.31 10.34
CA VAL A 243 9.51 10.92 10.82
C VAL A 243 10.16 12.04 11.64
N ARG A 244 10.18 13.28 11.12
CA ARG A 244 10.86 14.42 11.76
C ARG A 244 10.24 14.82 13.11
N THR A 245 8.93 14.65 13.29
CA THR A 245 8.23 14.97 14.53
C THR A 245 8.31 13.84 15.57
N GLY A 246 8.81 12.66 15.19
CA GLY A 246 8.81 11.47 16.02
C GLY A 246 7.50 10.68 16.02
N ARG A 247 6.48 11.16 15.33
CA ARG A 247 5.16 10.50 15.28
C ARG A 247 5.24 9.10 14.65
N TYR A 248 6.08 8.92 13.63
CA TYR A 248 6.37 7.60 13.06
C TYR A 248 6.85 6.60 14.14
N LYS A 249 7.80 7.03 14.99
CA LYS A 249 8.32 6.19 16.08
C LYS A 249 7.24 5.82 17.10
N GLU A 250 6.36 6.76 17.45
CA GLU A 250 5.24 6.50 18.36
C GLU A 250 4.30 5.43 17.78
N LEU A 251 3.91 5.56 16.51
CA LEU A 251 3.07 4.59 15.81
C LEU A 251 3.75 3.23 15.68
N PHE A 252 5.04 3.22 15.36
CA PHE A 252 5.82 1.99 15.26
C PHE A 252 5.83 1.23 16.59
N VAL A 253 6.16 1.90 17.68
CA VAL A 253 6.17 1.30 19.03
C VAL A 253 4.76 0.83 19.43
N LYS A 254 3.73 1.63 19.15
CA LYS A 254 2.34 1.31 19.48
C LYS A 254 1.87 0.01 18.79
N TRP A 255 2.16 -0.15 17.51
CA TRP A 255 1.57 -1.20 16.69
C TRP A 255 2.50 -2.39 16.44
N VAL A 256 3.77 -2.12 16.17
CA VAL A 256 4.78 -3.15 15.86
C VAL A 256 5.52 -3.60 17.12
N GLY A 257 5.73 -2.68 18.06
CA GLY A 257 6.49 -2.94 19.28
C GLY A 257 7.97 -2.63 19.12
N THR A 258 8.77 -3.12 20.06
CA THR A 258 10.23 -2.88 20.10
C THR A 258 11.03 -4.14 19.73
N GLU A 259 10.40 -5.28 19.57
CA GLU A 259 11.06 -6.57 19.28
C GLU A 259 11.52 -6.65 17.82
N ILE A 260 10.84 -5.95 16.92
CA ILE A 260 11.22 -5.83 15.51
C ILE A 260 11.89 -4.47 15.34
N PRO A 261 13.19 -4.42 15.02
CA PRO A 261 13.85 -3.14 14.76
C PRO A 261 13.25 -2.48 13.52
N PRO A 262 13.02 -1.14 13.54
CA PRO A 262 12.54 -0.45 12.37
C PRO A 262 13.57 -0.54 11.24
N THR A 263 13.10 -0.91 10.06
CA THR A 263 13.92 -0.85 8.84
C THR A 263 14.23 0.61 8.54
N ASN A 264 15.47 0.91 8.18
CA ASN A 264 15.83 2.25 7.77
C ASN A 264 15.08 2.62 6.47
N LEU A 265 14.19 3.60 6.56
CA LEU A 265 13.41 4.09 5.42
C LEU A 265 14.19 5.05 4.53
N THR A 266 15.29 5.59 5.06
CA THR A 266 16.18 6.41 4.24
C THR A 266 17.05 5.48 3.41
N VAL A 267 16.72 5.32 2.14
CA VAL A 267 17.73 4.91 1.16
C VAL A 267 18.82 5.97 1.29
N PRO A 268 20.09 5.59 1.58
CA PRO A 268 21.19 6.56 1.58
C PRO A 268 21.12 7.30 0.24
N GLN A 269 20.79 8.60 0.29
CA GLN A 269 20.76 9.39 -0.92
C GLN A 269 22.20 9.49 -1.40
N VAL A 270 22.54 8.71 -2.39
CA VAL A 270 23.76 8.91 -3.14
C VAL A 270 23.48 10.12 -4.03
N TYR A 271 23.86 11.30 -3.55
CA TYR A 271 23.92 12.47 -4.40
C TYR A 271 25.10 12.30 -5.34
N TYR A 272 24.84 12.25 -6.63
CA TYR A 272 25.85 12.28 -7.66
C TYR A 272 26.22 13.72 -7.98
#